data_7e3fe8066356e8579d7dd90da5ad2f15
#
_entry.id   7e3fe8066356e8579d7dd90da5ad2f15
#
_cell.length_a   1.000
_cell.length_b   1.000
_cell.length_c   1.000
_cell.angle_alpha   90.00
_cell.angle_beta   90.00
_cell.angle_gamma   90.00
#
_symmetry.space_group_name_H-M   'P 1'
#
loop_
_entity.id
_entity.type
_entity.pdbx_description
1 polymer ?
#
loop_
_entity_poly.entity_id
_entity_poly.type
_entity_poly.pdbx_seq_one_letter_code
_entity_poly.pdbx_strand_id
1 'polypeptide(L)'
;MIDPIFASCTLIAVFVVLLAMGAPIGICIVIASFSTMMLVLPFDISMFATAQKMFSSLDSFALLAVPFFVLSGVIMSSGGIAARLVNFAKLFTGKLPGSLSYTNIVGNMMFGAISGSAIAASTSIGGVMVPMSAREGYDRGFAAAVNIASAPTGMLIPPTTAFILYALASGGTSIAALFAGGLVAGVLWGVGCMLVTLVVAKRRNYRVFFTVQKGMALKVAVEAIPSLLLIVIIVGGIVQGIFTAIEASAIAVVYTLLLTMVFYRTLKIKDLPSILLQTVVMTGVIMFLLATSSAMSFSMSITNIPAALSDMILGISANKLVILLVITIFLLIIGAFMDIGPAILIFTPILLPIMAKLGVDPVHFGIIMIYNLAIGTITPPVGSGLYVGASVGKVKVEEVIKPLLPFYGAIIGVLLLITYIPEITLFLPRLLGIM
;
A
#
# COMPACT_ATOMS: atom_id res chain seq x y z
N MET A 1 -22.98 -31.18 10.13
CA MET A 1 -22.07 -30.09 9.72
C MET A 1 -22.45 -29.71 8.30
N ILE A 2 -22.52 -28.41 8.01
CA ILE A 2 -22.80 -27.93 6.66
C ILE A 2 -21.54 -28.13 5.80
N ASP A 3 -21.73 -28.45 4.52
CA ASP A 3 -20.63 -28.56 3.56
C ASP A 3 -19.91 -27.22 3.45
N PRO A 4 -18.59 -27.15 3.73
CA PRO A 4 -17.79 -25.93 3.62
C PRO A 4 -17.81 -25.30 2.22
N ILE A 5 -18.00 -26.12 1.18
CA ILE A 5 -18.13 -25.66 -0.22
C ILE A 5 -19.42 -24.87 -0.38
N PHE A 6 -20.53 -25.39 0.15
CA PHE A 6 -21.83 -24.69 0.12
C PHE A 6 -21.77 -23.37 0.89
N ALA A 7 -21.14 -23.37 2.06
CA ALA A 7 -20.93 -22.14 2.84
C ALA A 7 -20.07 -21.11 2.10
N SER A 8 -19.00 -21.57 1.42
CA SER A 8 -18.17 -20.72 0.58
C SER A 8 -18.94 -20.11 -0.58
N CYS A 9 -19.74 -20.92 -1.27
CA CYS A 9 -20.59 -20.45 -2.37
C CYS A 9 -21.60 -19.39 -1.89
N THR A 10 -22.21 -19.61 -0.72
CA THR A 10 -23.15 -18.64 -0.14
C THR A 10 -22.46 -17.32 0.18
N LEU A 11 -21.28 -17.36 0.84
CA LEU A 11 -20.51 -16.17 1.19
C LEU A 11 -20.15 -15.38 -0.06
N ILE A 12 -19.59 -16.04 -1.07
CA ILE A 12 -19.16 -15.40 -2.32
C ILE A 12 -20.36 -14.88 -3.12
N ALA A 13 -21.44 -15.66 -3.23
CA ALA A 13 -22.63 -15.25 -3.99
C ALA A 13 -23.29 -14.00 -3.40
N VAL A 14 -23.52 -13.98 -2.09
CA VAL A 14 -24.10 -12.81 -1.40
C VAL A 14 -23.17 -11.60 -1.53
N PHE A 15 -21.88 -11.78 -1.32
CA PHE A 15 -20.88 -10.69 -1.47
C PHE A 15 -20.89 -10.11 -2.88
N VAL A 16 -20.81 -10.95 -3.93
CA VAL A 16 -20.75 -10.51 -5.33
C VAL A 16 -22.07 -9.87 -5.77
N VAL A 17 -23.23 -10.41 -5.37
CA VAL A 17 -24.53 -9.81 -5.70
C VAL A 17 -24.65 -8.41 -5.11
N LEU A 18 -24.33 -8.24 -3.83
CA LEU A 18 -24.39 -6.93 -3.18
C LEU A 18 -23.39 -5.93 -3.78
N LEU A 19 -22.20 -6.42 -4.12
CA LEU A 19 -21.18 -5.60 -4.78
C LEU A 19 -21.66 -5.16 -6.19
N ALA A 20 -22.27 -6.05 -6.95
CA ALA A 20 -22.84 -5.75 -8.27
C ALA A 20 -24.03 -4.75 -8.18
N MET A 21 -24.76 -4.74 -7.06
CA MET A 21 -25.78 -3.73 -6.76
C MET A 21 -25.21 -2.37 -6.35
N GLY A 22 -23.87 -2.24 -6.25
CA GLY A 22 -23.20 -0.99 -5.86
C GLY A 22 -23.15 -0.75 -4.35
N ALA A 23 -23.41 -1.74 -3.50
CA ALA A 23 -23.31 -1.59 -2.06
C ALA A 23 -21.84 -1.37 -1.63
N PRO A 24 -21.59 -0.55 -0.58
CA PRO A 24 -20.24 -0.38 -0.02
C PRO A 24 -19.64 -1.72 0.44
N ILE A 25 -18.35 -1.93 0.18
CA ILE A 25 -17.65 -3.20 0.42
C ILE A 25 -17.84 -3.71 1.86
N GLY A 26 -17.74 -2.83 2.87
CA GLY A 26 -17.94 -3.24 4.27
C GLY A 26 -19.35 -3.77 4.54
N ILE A 27 -20.38 -3.21 3.88
CA ILE A 27 -21.75 -3.69 3.98
C ILE A 27 -21.88 -5.06 3.29
N CYS A 28 -21.24 -5.23 2.13
CA CYS A 28 -21.21 -6.53 1.43
C CYS A 28 -20.59 -7.61 2.33
N ILE A 29 -19.47 -7.30 3.00
CA ILE A 29 -18.77 -8.22 3.90
C ILE A 29 -19.66 -8.63 5.06
N VAL A 30 -20.27 -7.69 5.78
CA VAL A 30 -21.06 -8.02 6.99
C VAL A 30 -22.31 -8.82 6.65
N ILE A 31 -23.03 -8.47 5.57
CA ILE A 31 -24.24 -9.19 5.16
C ILE A 31 -23.88 -10.59 4.66
N ALA A 32 -22.84 -10.75 3.87
CA ALA A 32 -22.38 -12.05 3.42
C ALA A 32 -21.95 -12.94 4.59
N SER A 33 -21.21 -12.38 5.56
CA SER A 33 -20.79 -13.08 6.77
C SER A 33 -21.97 -13.52 7.62
N PHE A 34 -22.92 -12.62 7.85
CA PHE A 34 -24.14 -12.89 8.59
C PHE A 34 -24.97 -13.99 7.92
N SER A 35 -25.20 -13.88 6.61
CA SER A 35 -25.93 -14.89 5.84
C SER A 35 -25.27 -16.27 5.91
N THR A 36 -23.93 -16.31 5.89
CA THR A 36 -23.18 -17.56 6.00
C THR A 36 -23.26 -18.13 7.42
N MET A 37 -23.23 -17.29 8.47
CA MET A 37 -23.43 -17.74 9.86
C MET A 37 -24.82 -18.36 10.07
N MET A 38 -25.85 -17.81 9.45
CA MET A 38 -27.21 -18.32 9.53
C MET A 38 -27.37 -19.75 8.98
N LEU A 39 -26.42 -20.22 8.19
CA LEU A 39 -26.43 -21.63 7.77
C LEU A 39 -26.15 -22.60 8.93
N VAL A 40 -25.40 -22.13 9.95
CA VAL A 40 -24.94 -22.98 11.07
C VAL A 40 -25.63 -22.61 12.39
N LEU A 41 -25.92 -21.32 12.57
CA LEU A 41 -26.44 -20.76 13.82
C LEU A 41 -27.86 -20.18 13.61
N PRO A 42 -28.71 -20.19 14.63
CA PRO A 42 -29.98 -19.47 14.63
C PRO A 42 -29.79 -17.97 14.38
N PHE A 43 -30.85 -17.30 13.89
CA PHE A 43 -30.82 -15.88 13.55
C PHE A 43 -30.31 -15.00 14.69
N ASP A 44 -30.86 -15.15 15.89
CA ASP A 44 -30.52 -14.33 17.06
C ASP A 44 -29.03 -14.49 17.45
N ILE A 45 -28.52 -15.73 17.41
CA ILE A 45 -27.14 -16.03 17.74
C ILE A 45 -26.20 -15.47 16.64
N SER A 46 -26.57 -15.59 15.36
CA SER A 46 -25.82 -15.07 14.24
C SER A 46 -25.71 -13.53 14.31
N MET A 47 -26.82 -12.85 14.64
CA MET A 47 -26.88 -11.41 14.80
C MET A 47 -25.99 -10.94 15.97
N PHE A 48 -26.11 -11.58 17.13
CA PHE A 48 -25.30 -11.27 18.30
C PHE A 48 -23.81 -11.53 18.04
N ALA A 49 -23.46 -12.67 17.47
CA ALA A 49 -22.08 -13.03 17.16
C ALA A 49 -21.45 -12.06 16.15
N THR A 50 -22.20 -11.65 15.11
CA THR A 50 -21.74 -10.65 14.14
C THR A 50 -21.43 -9.33 14.83
N ALA A 51 -22.38 -8.79 15.61
CA ALA A 51 -22.19 -7.53 16.32
C ALA A 51 -21.04 -7.61 17.33
N GLN A 52 -20.95 -8.69 18.11
CA GLN A 52 -19.90 -8.91 19.08
C GLN A 52 -18.51 -8.97 18.43
N LYS A 53 -18.37 -9.70 17.31
CA LYS A 53 -17.07 -9.80 16.60
C LYS A 53 -16.66 -8.48 15.98
N MET A 54 -17.60 -7.74 15.43
CA MET A 54 -17.34 -6.39 14.92
C MET A 54 -16.86 -5.46 16.05
N PHE A 55 -17.52 -5.47 17.19
CA PHE A 55 -17.15 -4.61 18.31
C PHE A 55 -15.82 -5.03 18.94
N SER A 56 -15.63 -6.32 19.24
CA SER A 56 -14.43 -6.81 19.91
C SER A 56 -13.15 -6.65 19.08
N SER A 57 -13.26 -6.62 17.74
CA SER A 57 -12.11 -6.39 16.87
C SER A 57 -11.61 -4.95 16.91
N LEU A 58 -12.48 -4.01 17.27
CA LEU A 58 -12.13 -2.60 17.43
C LEU A 58 -11.53 -2.30 18.82
N ASP A 59 -11.71 -3.20 19.79
CA ASP A 59 -11.13 -3.09 21.12
C ASP A 59 -9.69 -3.61 21.16
N SER A 60 -8.84 -3.03 20.31
CA SER A 60 -7.42 -3.34 20.24
C SER A 60 -6.59 -2.07 20.35
N PHE A 61 -5.70 -2.01 21.34
CA PHE A 61 -4.82 -0.87 21.54
C PHE A 61 -3.96 -0.59 20.30
N ALA A 62 -3.52 -1.63 19.59
CA ALA A 62 -2.71 -1.49 18.38
C ALA A 62 -3.41 -0.71 17.25
N LEU A 63 -4.75 -0.67 17.24
CA LEU A 63 -5.52 0.10 16.26
C LEU A 63 -5.34 1.62 16.38
N LEU A 64 -4.93 2.13 17.53
CA LEU A 64 -4.66 3.55 17.71
C LEU A 64 -3.56 4.08 16.79
N ALA A 65 -2.66 3.21 16.32
CA ALA A 65 -1.63 3.60 15.37
C ALA A 65 -2.22 4.05 14.02
N VAL A 66 -3.36 3.47 13.59
CA VAL A 66 -3.97 3.74 12.28
C VAL A 66 -4.41 5.21 12.14
N PRO A 67 -5.28 5.77 13.02
CA PRO A 67 -5.71 7.15 12.90
C PRO A 67 -4.55 8.15 12.99
N PHE A 68 -3.55 7.89 13.81
CA PHE A 68 -2.39 8.77 13.92
C PHE A 68 -1.49 8.74 12.68
N PHE A 69 -1.21 7.57 12.10
CA PHE A 69 -0.47 7.51 10.84
C PHE A 69 -1.26 8.13 9.68
N VAL A 70 -2.58 7.91 9.61
CA VAL A 70 -3.44 8.56 8.61
C VAL A 70 -3.38 10.08 8.79
N LEU A 71 -3.51 10.58 10.02
CA LEU A 71 -3.43 12.01 10.31
C LEU A 71 -2.09 12.60 9.90
N SER A 72 -0.97 11.96 10.28
CA SER A 72 0.36 12.43 9.89
C SER A 72 0.54 12.47 8.37
N GLY A 73 0.02 11.46 7.64
CA GLY A 73 0.03 11.41 6.18
C GLY A 73 -0.78 12.54 5.53
N VAL A 74 -1.98 12.83 6.06
CA VAL A 74 -2.84 13.94 5.58
C VAL A 74 -2.17 15.30 5.84
N ILE A 75 -1.59 15.51 7.04
CA ILE A 75 -0.83 16.73 7.37
C ILE A 75 0.30 16.94 6.37
N MET A 76 1.10 15.90 6.11
CA MET A 76 2.24 15.96 5.20
C MET A 76 1.83 16.23 3.75
N SER A 77 0.75 15.59 3.29
CA SER A 77 0.20 15.81 1.95
C SER A 77 -0.28 17.25 1.76
N SER A 78 -0.93 17.81 2.78
CA SER A 78 -1.43 19.21 2.77
C SER A 78 -0.31 20.23 3.00
N GLY A 79 0.81 19.83 3.59
CA GLY A 79 1.93 20.69 4.00
C GLY A 79 2.86 21.16 2.85
N GLY A 80 2.53 20.90 1.58
CA GLY A 80 3.33 21.38 0.43
C GLY A 80 4.76 20.82 0.36
N ILE A 81 5.00 19.65 0.92
CA ILE A 81 6.33 19.02 1.04
C ILE A 81 6.80 18.43 -0.29
N ALA A 82 5.87 18.06 -1.17
CA ALA A 82 6.16 17.43 -2.45
C ALA A 82 7.19 18.20 -3.29
N ALA A 83 7.03 19.53 -3.42
CA ALA A 83 7.96 20.36 -4.18
C ALA A 83 9.39 20.35 -3.60
N ARG A 84 9.53 20.29 -2.26
CA ARG A 84 10.83 20.20 -1.58
C ARG A 84 11.53 18.88 -1.85
N LEU A 85 10.77 17.77 -1.77
CA LEU A 85 11.28 16.43 -2.07
C LEU A 85 11.64 16.28 -3.55
N VAL A 86 10.85 16.85 -4.47
CA VAL A 86 11.19 16.90 -5.90
C VAL A 86 12.49 17.65 -6.13
N ASN A 87 12.68 18.81 -5.51
CA ASN A 87 13.92 19.57 -5.64
C ASN A 87 15.11 18.80 -5.04
N PHE A 88 14.92 18.11 -3.95
CA PHE A 88 15.96 17.27 -3.35
C PHE A 88 16.30 16.06 -4.24
N ALA A 89 15.28 15.37 -4.79
CA ALA A 89 15.50 14.28 -5.74
C ALA A 89 16.31 14.71 -6.96
N LYS A 90 16.10 15.94 -7.46
CA LYS A 90 16.89 16.51 -8.57
C LYS A 90 18.39 16.60 -8.29
N LEU A 91 18.81 16.72 -7.02
CA LEU A 91 20.23 16.76 -6.67
C LEU A 91 20.97 15.49 -7.10
N PHE A 92 20.31 14.34 -7.00
CA PHE A 92 20.87 13.02 -7.31
C PHE A 92 20.60 12.60 -8.76
N THR A 93 19.45 12.98 -9.30
CA THR A 93 18.98 12.48 -10.60
C THR A 93 19.23 13.44 -11.75
N GLY A 94 19.57 14.70 -11.48
CA GLY A 94 19.61 15.77 -12.47
C GLY A 94 20.61 15.57 -13.62
N LYS A 95 21.64 14.75 -13.41
CA LYS A 95 22.69 14.45 -14.43
C LYS A 95 22.40 13.20 -15.26
N LEU A 96 21.33 12.45 -14.93
CA LEU A 96 21.01 11.21 -15.63
C LEU A 96 20.19 11.49 -16.90
N PRO A 97 20.40 10.73 -18.00
CA PRO A 97 19.52 10.81 -19.16
C PRO A 97 18.09 10.38 -18.73
N GLY A 98 17.09 11.23 -19.00
CA GLY A 98 15.75 11.03 -18.46
C GLY A 98 15.58 11.54 -17.03
N SER A 99 16.37 12.52 -16.61
CA SER A 99 16.45 13.05 -15.24
C SER A 99 15.10 13.34 -14.59
N LEU A 100 14.11 13.87 -15.32
CA LEU A 100 12.79 14.17 -14.79
C LEU A 100 12.01 12.92 -14.40
N SER A 101 12.12 11.84 -15.18
CA SER A 101 11.49 10.56 -14.83
C SER A 101 12.12 9.94 -13.58
N TYR A 102 13.47 9.98 -13.46
CA TYR A 102 14.14 9.55 -12.22
C TYR A 102 13.74 10.40 -11.03
N THR A 103 13.67 11.73 -11.22
CA THR A 103 13.19 12.65 -10.17
C THR A 103 11.77 12.30 -9.71
N ASN A 104 10.89 11.95 -10.64
CA ASN A 104 9.53 11.51 -10.31
C ASN A 104 9.54 10.22 -9.49
N ILE A 105 10.31 9.20 -9.92
CA ILE A 105 10.40 7.92 -9.21
C ILE A 105 10.95 8.14 -7.79
N VAL A 106 12.07 8.80 -7.65
CA VAL A 106 12.68 9.09 -6.33
C VAL A 106 11.75 9.96 -5.48
N GLY A 107 11.11 10.97 -6.09
CA GLY A 107 10.12 11.80 -5.42
C GLY A 107 8.94 10.98 -4.88
N ASN A 108 8.38 10.05 -5.66
CA ASN A 108 7.33 9.16 -5.22
C ASN A 108 7.79 8.22 -4.11
N MET A 109 8.99 7.64 -4.20
CA MET A 109 9.56 6.82 -3.14
C MET A 109 9.67 7.58 -1.82
N MET A 110 10.23 8.80 -1.86
CA MET A 110 10.42 9.63 -0.66
C MET A 110 9.09 10.14 -0.10
N PHE A 111 8.22 10.67 -0.95
CA PHE A 111 6.92 11.19 -0.52
C PHE A 111 6.00 10.06 -0.07
N GLY A 112 6.02 8.93 -0.78
CA GLY A 112 5.26 7.74 -0.45
C GLY A 112 5.65 7.19 0.93
N ALA A 113 6.93 7.12 1.24
CA ALA A 113 7.44 6.72 2.55
C ALA A 113 6.99 7.64 3.71
N ILE A 114 6.57 8.86 3.40
CA ILE A 114 6.05 9.79 4.40
C ILE A 114 4.52 9.68 4.50
N SER A 115 3.84 9.62 3.34
CA SER A 115 2.36 9.64 3.27
C SER A 115 1.73 8.26 3.44
N GLY A 116 2.47 7.19 3.20
CA GLY A 116 1.96 5.81 3.22
C GLY A 116 0.90 5.50 2.16
N SER A 117 0.74 6.34 1.12
CA SER A 117 -0.36 6.28 0.16
C SER A 117 0.10 6.51 -1.27
N ALA A 118 -0.20 5.57 -2.18
CA ALA A 118 0.06 5.72 -3.60
C ALA A 118 -0.73 6.87 -4.23
N ILE A 119 -1.98 7.05 -3.81
CA ILE A 119 -2.84 8.13 -4.32
C ILE A 119 -2.26 9.49 -3.93
N ALA A 120 -1.85 9.65 -2.67
CA ALA A 120 -1.23 10.89 -2.19
C ALA A 120 0.11 11.17 -2.91
N ALA A 121 0.94 10.15 -3.11
CA ALA A 121 2.18 10.26 -3.86
C ALA A 121 1.92 10.65 -5.32
N SER A 122 1.01 9.94 -6.00
CA SER A 122 0.65 10.21 -7.39
C SER A 122 0.12 11.63 -7.61
N THR A 123 -0.72 12.12 -6.70
CA THR A 123 -1.29 13.48 -6.79
C THR A 123 -0.26 14.55 -6.49
N SER A 124 0.49 14.40 -5.40
CA SER A 124 1.42 15.43 -4.93
C SER A 124 2.67 15.55 -5.81
N ILE A 125 3.30 14.44 -6.11
CA ILE A 125 4.52 14.41 -6.96
C ILE A 125 4.15 14.55 -8.43
N GLY A 126 3.15 13.78 -8.90
CA GLY A 126 2.68 13.83 -10.29
C GLY A 126 2.15 15.19 -10.69
N GLY A 127 1.43 15.88 -9.78
CA GLY A 127 0.94 17.24 -10.00
C GLY A 127 2.05 18.26 -10.31
N VAL A 128 3.25 18.03 -9.79
CA VAL A 128 4.44 18.85 -10.06
C VAL A 128 5.22 18.32 -11.28
N MET A 129 5.47 17.01 -11.29
CA MET A 129 6.43 16.40 -12.23
C MET A 129 5.86 16.19 -13.63
N VAL A 130 4.58 15.81 -13.78
CA VAL A 130 4.00 15.55 -15.10
C VAL A 130 3.93 16.82 -15.95
N PRO A 131 3.40 17.97 -15.46
CA PRO A 131 3.42 19.21 -16.22
C PRO A 131 4.85 19.70 -16.50
N MET A 132 5.78 19.53 -15.56
CA MET A 132 7.19 19.91 -15.75
C MET A 132 7.83 19.08 -16.87
N SER A 133 7.65 17.76 -16.84
CA SER A 133 8.18 16.86 -17.88
C SER A 133 7.62 17.18 -19.26
N ALA A 134 6.33 17.49 -19.35
CA ALA A 134 5.70 17.88 -20.61
C ALA A 134 6.26 19.19 -21.20
N ARG A 135 6.57 20.19 -20.33
CA ARG A 135 7.19 21.45 -20.76
C ARG A 135 8.61 21.26 -21.30
N GLU A 136 9.32 20.26 -20.79
CA GLU A 136 10.68 19.92 -21.19
C GLU A 136 10.73 18.89 -22.35
N GLY A 137 9.60 18.69 -23.05
CA GLY A 137 9.53 17.88 -24.27
C GLY A 137 9.34 16.37 -24.04
N TYR A 138 9.04 15.94 -22.83
CA TYR A 138 8.66 14.54 -22.61
C TYR A 138 7.25 14.30 -23.09
N ASP A 139 6.99 13.12 -23.65
CA ASP A 139 5.67 12.63 -23.94
C ASP A 139 4.83 12.61 -22.66
N ARG A 140 3.65 13.25 -22.69
CA ARG A 140 2.82 13.45 -21.49
C ARG A 140 2.26 12.15 -20.97
N GLY A 141 1.86 11.24 -21.86
CA GLY A 141 1.40 9.89 -21.50
C GLY A 141 2.52 9.09 -20.82
N PHE A 142 3.75 9.18 -21.31
CA PHE A 142 4.92 8.56 -20.67
C PHE A 142 5.21 9.17 -19.31
N ALA A 143 5.19 10.50 -19.17
CA ALA A 143 5.42 11.16 -17.88
C ALA A 143 4.36 10.75 -16.84
N ALA A 144 3.09 10.65 -17.24
CA ALA A 144 2.02 10.13 -16.41
C ALA A 144 2.23 8.64 -16.06
N ALA A 145 2.66 7.81 -17.01
CA ALA A 145 2.96 6.40 -16.78
C ALA A 145 4.09 6.20 -15.76
N VAL A 146 5.17 6.99 -15.82
CA VAL A 146 6.25 6.98 -14.82
C VAL A 146 5.70 7.28 -13.43
N ASN A 147 4.85 8.31 -13.32
CA ASN A 147 4.23 8.70 -12.05
C ASN A 147 3.34 7.59 -11.49
N ILE A 148 2.47 7.02 -12.33
CA ILE A 148 1.56 5.93 -11.95
C ILE A 148 2.35 4.69 -11.52
N ALA A 149 3.35 4.29 -12.29
CA ALA A 149 4.15 3.10 -12.00
C ALA A 149 4.97 3.22 -10.71
N SER A 150 5.43 4.42 -10.36
CA SER A 150 6.27 4.62 -9.18
C SER A 150 5.51 4.99 -7.91
N ALA A 151 4.30 5.52 -8.00
CA ALA A 151 3.51 5.92 -6.84
C ALA A 151 3.24 4.78 -5.83
N PRO A 152 3.00 3.51 -6.23
CA PRO A 152 2.77 2.42 -5.28
C PRO A 152 3.98 2.07 -4.38
N THR A 153 5.18 2.57 -4.66
CA THR A 153 6.31 2.45 -3.73
C THR A 153 5.98 2.99 -2.34
N GLY A 154 5.08 3.98 -2.25
CA GLY A 154 4.61 4.53 -0.99
C GLY A 154 3.75 3.57 -0.15
N MET A 155 3.27 2.47 -0.71
CA MET A 155 2.59 1.42 0.05
C MET A 155 3.55 0.37 0.59
N LEU A 156 4.80 0.34 0.09
CA LEU A 156 5.83 -0.63 0.45
C LEU A 156 6.93 -0.02 1.31
N ILE A 157 7.31 1.23 1.06
CA ILE A 157 8.36 1.90 1.85
C ILE A 157 7.72 2.46 3.13
N PRO A 158 8.12 1.98 4.31
CA PRO A 158 7.49 2.36 5.57
C PRO A 158 7.77 3.82 5.96
N PRO A 159 6.90 4.37 6.87
CA PRO A 159 5.74 3.75 7.51
C PRO A 159 4.49 3.72 6.61
N THR A 160 3.82 2.58 6.52
CA THR A 160 2.61 2.43 5.70
C THR A 160 1.47 1.80 6.48
N THR A 161 0.25 2.26 6.21
CA THR A 161 -0.97 1.68 6.81
C THR A 161 -1.22 0.25 6.33
N ALA A 162 -0.77 -0.12 5.14
CA ALA A 162 -0.94 -1.46 4.59
C ALA A 162 -0.28 -2.55 5.45
N PHE A 163 0.97 -2.33 5.89
CA PHE A 163 1.65 -3.27 6.79
C PHE A 163 1.02 -3.34 8.17
N ILE A 164 0.48 -2.24 8.67
CA ILE A 164 -0.22 -2.21 9.95
C ILE A 164 -1.52 -3.01 9.86
N LEU A 165 -2.30 -2.83 8.78
CA LEU A 165 -3.52 -3.60 8.53
C LEU A 165 -3.23 -5.09 8.39
N TYR A 166 -2.15 -5.45 7.68
CA TYR A 166 -1.72 -6.84 7.58
C TYR A 166 -1.31 -7.41 8.93
N ALA A 167 -0.52 -6.70 9.72
CA ALA A 167 -0.12 -7.14 11.06
C ALA A 167 -1.32 -7.43 11.96
N LEU A 168 -2.35 -6.60 11.89
CA LEU A 168 -3.61 -6.79 12.63
C LEU A 168 -4.40 -8.00 12.10
N ALA A 169 -4.58 -8.09 10.79
CA ALA A 169 -5.34 -9.17 10.16
C ALA A 169 -4.65 -10.54 10.28
N SER A 170 -3.33 -10.57 10.40
CA SER A 170 -2.53 -11.79 10.56
C SER A 170 -2.43 -12.31 11.99
N GLY A 171 -3.04 -11.61 12.96
CA GLY A 171 -2.99 -12.00 14.36
C GLY A 171 -1.70 -11.63 15.09
N GLY A 172 -0.96 -10.63 14.62
CA GLY A 172 0.18 -10.05 15.35
C GLY A 172 1.55 -10.26 14.69
N THR A 173 1.62 -10.40 13.37
CA THR A 173 2.91 -10.37 12.66
C THR A 173 3.68 -9.09 12.99
N SER A 174 5.00 -9.21 13.24
CA SER A 174 5.85 -8.08 13.65
C SER A 174 5.82 -6.92 12.64
N ILE A 175 5.33 -5.77 13.08
CA ILE A 175 5.31 -4.52 12.28
C ILE A 175 6.73 -4.08 11.93
N ALA A 176 7.67 -4.23 12.87
CA ALA A 176 9.08 -3.90 12.65
C ALA A 176 9.68 -4.75 11.52
N ALA A 177 9.41 -6.06 11.52
CA ALA A 177 9.88 -6.98 10.49
C ALA A 177 9.22 -6.68 9.12
N LEU A 178 7.92 -6.39 9.10
CA LEU A 178 7.21 -5.97 7.89
C LEU A 178 7.77 -4.66 7.32
N PHE A 179 8.09 -3.70 8.17
CA PHE A 179 8.70 -2.43 7.76
C PHE A 179 10.09 -2.65 7.18
N ALA A 180 10.94 -3.44 7.83
CA ALA A 180 12.28 -3.71 7.35
C ALA A 180 12.25 -4.46 5.99
N GLY A 181 11.46 -5.51 5.86
CA GLY A 181 11.35 -6.25 4.60
C GLY A 181 10.62 -5.46 3.50
N GLY A 182 9.61 -4.68 3.86
CA GLY A 182 8.87 -3.82 2.94
C GLY A 182 9.73 -2.70 2.35
N LEU A 183 10.67 -2.15 3.14
CA LEU A 183 11.64 -1.18 2.64
C LEU A 183 12.45 -1.76 1.47
N VAL A 184 12.95 -2.98 1.61
CA VAL A 184 13.70 -3.66 0.54
C VAL A 184 12.82 -3.85 -0.69
N ALA A 185 11.60 -4.34 -0.53
CA ALA A 185 10.65 -4.55 -1.61
C ALA A 185 10.29 -3.25 -2.35
N GLY A 186 10.06 -2.16 -1.62
CA GLY A 186 9.75 -0.85 -2.20
C GLY A 186 10.93 -0.23 -2.93
N VAL A 187 12.16 -0.39 -2.41
CA VAL A 187 13.37 0.05 -3.11
C VAL A 187 13.56 -0.75 -4.41
N LEU A 188 13.38 -2.06 -4.38
CA LEU A 188 13.47 -2.89 -5.60
C LEU A 188 12.40 -2.52 -6.64
N TRP A 189 11.19 -2.18 -6.22
CA TRP A 189 10.16 -1.62 -7.10
C TRP A 189 10.66 -0.35 -7.79
N GLY A 190 11.16 0.62 -7.01
CA GLY A 190 11.72 1.87 -7.54
C GLY A 190 12.87 1.64 -8.52
N VAL A 191 13.79 0.73 -8.20
CA VAL A 191 14.89 0.33 -9.08
C VAL A 191 14.35 -0.28 -10.38
N GLY A 192 13.35 -1.15 -10.32
CA GLY A 192 12.68 -1.69 -11.51
C GLY A 192 12.13 -0.59 -12.42
N CYS A 193 11.45 0.41 -11.85
CA CYS A 193 10.97 1.58 -12.59
C CYS A 193 12.13 2.40 -13.19
N MET A 194 13.24 2.55 -12.45
CA MET A 194 14.43 3.28 -12.95
C MET A 194 15.08 2.57 -14.13
N LEU A 195 15.15 1.23 -14.12
CA LEU A 195 15.70 0.45 -15.24
C LEU A 195 14.87 0.62 -16.52
N VAL A 196 13.54 0.58 -16.41
CA VAL A 196 12.66 0.88 -17.55
C VAL A 196 12.88 2.29 -18.06
N THR A 197 12.94 3.24 -17.15
CA THR A 197 13.21 4.66 -17.48
C THR A 197 14.53 4.82 -18.24
N LEU A 198 15.61 4.12 -17.83
CA LEU A 198 16.91 4.14 -18.51
C LEU A 198 16.79 3.71 -19.96
N VAL A 199 16.09 2.60 -20.22
CA VAL A 199 15.89 2.06 -21.58
C VAL A 199 15.09 3.03 -22.43
N VAL A 200 13.96 3.53 -21.91
CA VAL A 200 13.07 4.43 -22.66
C VAL A 200 13.72 5.78 -22.89
N ALA A 201 14.39 6.37 -21.88
CA ALA A 201 15.06 7.66 -22.01
C ALA A 201 16.18 7.63 -23.05
N LYS A 202 16.96 6.54 -23.11
CA LYS A 202 17.97 6.34 -24.15
C LYS A 202 17.35 6.21 -25.54
N ARG A 203 16.27 5.44 -25.69
CA ARG A 203 15.59 5.23 -26.97
C ARG A 203 14.90 6.50 -27.50
N ARG A 204 14.28 7.29 -26.61
CA ARG A 204 13.57 8.53 -26.97
C ARG A 204 14.46 9.77 -26.89
N ASN A 205 15.75 9.62 -26.56
CA ASN A 205 16.76 10.68 -26.48
C ASN A 205 16.39 11.85 -25.55
N TYR A 206 15.77 11.53 -24.38
CA TYR A 206 15.43 12.52 -23.36
C TYR A 206 16.70 13.00 -22.66
N ARG A 207 17.23 14.16 -23.05
CA ARG A 207 18.52 14.72 -22.60
C ARG A 207 18.36 16.02 -21.81
N VAL A 208 17.34 16.12 -20.98
CA VAL A 208 17.19 17.27 -20.08
C VAL A 208 18.07 17.06 -18.85
N PHE A 209 19.03 17.92 -18.64
CA PHE A 209 19.92 17.87 -17.48
C PHE A 209 19.68 19.09 -16.59
N PHE A 210 19.54 18.86 -15.30
CA PHE A 210 19.46 19.91 -14.30
C PHE A 210 20.79 20.02 -13.58
N THR A 211 21.44 21.17 -13.70
CA THR A 211 22.66 21.49 -12.92
C THR A 211 22.24 22.36 -11.75
N VAL A 212 22.25 21.80 -10.54
CA VAL A 212 22.03 22.60 -9.33
C VAL A 212 23.33 23.28 -8.94
N GLN A 213 23.30 24.61 -8.82
CA GLN A 213 24.46 25.38 -8.34
C GLN A 213 24.80 24.92 -6.91
N LYS A 214 26.13 24.82 -6.61
CA LYS A 214 26.61 24.30 -5.31
C LYS A 214 26.00 24.99 -4.09
N GLY A 215 25.81 26.31 -4.13
CA GLY A 215 25.18 27.06 -3.03
C GLY A 215 23.68 26.77 -2.86
N MET A 216 22.97 26.43 -3.94
CA MET A 216 21.56 26.06 -3.90
C MET A 216 21.34 24.63 -3.39
N ALA A 217 22.31 23.72 -3.61
CA ALA A 217 22.22 22.34 -3.19
C ALA A 217 22.09 22.20 -1.66
N LEU A 218 22.88 22.97 -0.89
CA LEU A 218 22.81 22.97 0.57
C LEU A 218 21.44 23.47 1.05
N LYS A 219 20.93 24.55 0.45
CA LYS A 219 19.60 25.09 0.82
C LYS A 219 18.50 24.06 0.56
N VAL A 220 18.50 23.41 -0.62
CA VAL A 220 17.54 22.37 -0.98
C VAL A 220 17.63 21.17 -0.02
N ALA A 221 18.85 20.77 0.38
CA ALA A 221 19.04 19.69 1.34
C ALA A 221 18.49 20.06 2.72
N VAL A 222 18.80 21.26 3.24
CA VAL A 222 18.29 21.75 4.53
C VAL A 222 16.75 21.84 4.55
N GLU A 223 16.13 22.18 3.42
CA GLU A 223 14.66 22.23 3.30
C GLU A 223 14.00 20.83 3.23
N ALA A 224 14.69 19.81 2.72
CA ALA A 224 14.11 18.48 2.55
C ALA A 224 14.45 17.51 3.69
N ILE A 225 15.65 17.60 4.26
CA ILE A 225 16.13 16.69 5.33
C ILE A 225 15.14 16.58 6.50
N PRO A 226 14.53 17.67 7.03
CA PRO A 226 13.58 17.54 8.13
C PRO A 226 12.38 16.65 7.78
N SER A 227 11.89 16.68 6.52
CA SER A 227 10.81 15.78 6.10
C SER A 227 11.25 14.32 6.05
N LEU A 228 12.48 14.06 5.60
CA LEU A 228 13.04 12.71 5.50
C LEU A 228 13.44 12.14 6.86
N LEU A 229 13.81 13.01 7.80
CA LEU A 229 14.16 12.62 9.17
C LEU A 229 12.99 11.92 9.88
N LEU A 230 11.75 12.26 9.51
CA LEU A 230 10.57 11.57 10.01
C LEU A 230 10.63 10.06 9.75
N ILE A 231 11.03 9.65 8.54
CA ILE A 231 11.16 8.23 8.17
C ILE A 231 12.20 7.56 9.08
N VAL A 232 13.34 8.21 9.26
CA VAL A 232 14.43 7.68 10.09
C VAL A 232 14.01 7.55 11.56
N ILE A 233 13.29 8.54 12.08
CA ILE A 233 12.79 8.52 13.48
C ILE A 233 11.80 7.38 13.66
N ILE A 234 10.80 7.27 12.78
CA ILE A 234 9.72 6.28 12.92
C ILE A 234 10.26 4.87 12.68
N VAL A 235 10.84 4.63 11.50
CA VAL A 235 11.30 3.29 11.13
C VAL A 235 12.47 2.86 12.02
N GLY A 236 13.43 3.75 12.23
CA GLY A 236 14.57 3.48 13.10
C GLY A 236 14.16 3.21 14.55
N GLY A 237 13.24 4.00 15.10
CA GLY A 237 12.74 3.83 16.45
C GLY A 237 11.94 2.54 16.67
N ILE A 238 11.09 2.16 15.70
CA ILE A 238 10.33 0.89 15.75
C ILE A 238 11.26 -0.31 15.60
N VAL A 239 12.18 -0.27 14.63
CA VAL A 239 13.12 -1.36 14.35
C VAL A 239 14.09 -1.59 15.52
N GLN A 240 14.54 -0.53 16.18
CA GLN A 240 15.41 -0.63 17.36
C GLN A 240 14.63 -0.94 18.66
N GLY A 241 13.30 -1.04 18.60
CA GLY A 241 12.46 -1.31 19.78
C GLY A 241 12.37 -0.12 20.76
N ILE A 242 12.77 1.08 20.34
CA ILE A 242 12.67 2.31 21.17
C ILE A 242 11.22 2.74 21.29
N PHE A 243 10.44 2.58 20.22
CA PHE A 243 9.03 2.94 20.15
C PHE A 243 8.18 1.76 19.69
N THR A 244 7.01 1.64 20.28
CA THR A 244 5.91 0.85 19.70
C THR A 244 5.36 1.56 18.45
N ALA A 245 4.62 0.85 17.60
CA ALA A 245 3.98 1.47 16.44
C ALA A 245 3.02 2.62 16.80
N ILE A 246 2.38 2.53 17.99
CA ILE A 246 1.46 3.55 18.49
C ILE A 246 2.23 4.81 18.91
N GLU A 247 3.26 4.65 19.72
CA GLU A 247 4.12 5.78 20.15
C GLU A 247 4.76 6.46 18.93
N ALA A 248 5.29 5.68 17.99
CA ALA A 248 5.84 6.19 16.74
C ALA A 248 4.80 6.98 15.92
N SER A 249 3.54 6.52 15.88
CA SER A 249 2.48 7.22 15.18
C SER A 249 2.11 8.55 15.84
N ALA A 250 2.08 8.61 17.17
CA ALA A 250 1.87 9.84 17.92
C ALA A 250 3.02 10.85 17.70
N ILE A 251 4.27 10.36 17.75
CA ILE A 251 5.47 11.16 17.42
C ILE A 251 5.37 11.69 15.99
N ALA A 252 4.91 10.87 15.03
CA ALA A 252 4.72 11.30 13.65
C ALA A 252 3.76 12.48 13.54
N VAL A 253 2.62 12.47 14.25
CA VAL A 253 1.65 13.57 14.25
C VAL A 253 2.28 14.84 14.82
N VAL A 254 2.90 14.75 16.00
CA VAL A 254 3.53 15.92 16.64
C VAL A 254 4.62 16.49 15.74
N TYR A 255 5.49 15.62 15.22
CA TYR A 255 6.58 16.04 14.34
C TYR A 255 6.08 16.72 13.06
N THR A 256 5.08 16.14 12.40
CA THR A 256 4.52 16.69 11.16
C THR A 256 3.79 18.00 11.37
N LEU A 257 3.09 18.17 12.50
CA LEU A 257 2.49 19.44 12.89
C LEU A 257 3.55 20.53 13.11
N LEU A 258 4.58 20.23 13.90
CA LEU A 258 5.69 21.17 14.14
C LEU A 258 6.40 21.52 12.82
N LEU A 259 6.67 20.53 11.98
CA LEU A 259 7.33 20.72 10.71
C LEU A 259 6.53 21.63 9.78
N THR A 260 5.21 21.39 9.64
CA THR A 260 4.36 22.10 8.66
C THR A 260 3.86 23.45 9.15
N MET A 261 3.60 23.59 10.46
CA MET A 261 3.05 24.84 11.03
C MET A 261 4.14 25.79 11.51
N VAL A 262 5.22 25.28 12.12
CA VAL A 262 6.26 26.12 12.73
C VAL A 262 7.45 26.29 11.78
N PHE A 263 8.02 25.19 11.26
CA PHE A 263 9.22 25.23 10.46
C PHE A 263 8.95 25.71 9.03
N TYR A 264 8.04 25.04 8.31
CA TYR A 264 7.70 25.41 6.93
C TYR A 264 6.65 26.51 6.82
N ARG A 265 5.82 26.68 7.86
CA ARG A 265 4.72 27.66 7.90
C ARG A 265 3.77 27.55 6.70
N THR A 266 3.57 26.35 6.20
CA THR A 266 2.71 26.04 5.06
C THR A 266 1.28 25.77 5.48
N LEU A 267 1.07 25.21 6.69
CA LEU A 267 -0.22 24.92 7.28
C LEU A 267 -0.60 25.98 8.32
N LYS A 268 -1.85 26.40 8.29
CA LYS A 268 -2.44 27.35 9.25
C LYS A 268 -3.46 26.62 10.14
N ILE A 269 -3.73 27.16 11.33
CA ILE A 269 -4.74 26.61 12.25
C ILE A 269 -6.12 26.43 11.59
N LYS A 270 -6.49 27.34 10.68
CA LYS A 270 -7.74 27.27 9.93
C LYS A 270 -7.88 26.06 9.00
N ASP A 271 -6.77 25.41 8.64
CA ASP A 271 -6.74 24.25 7.75
C ASP A 271 -6.94 22.93 8.54
N LEU A 272 -6.72 22.96 9.87
CA LEU A 272 -6.83 21.79 10.75
C LEU A 272 -8.20 21.11 10.72
N PRO A 273 -9.35 21.84 10.74
CA PRO A 273 -10.66 21.19 10.69
C PRO A 273 -10.85 20.32 9.43
N SER A 274 -10.37 20.77 8.28
CA SER A 274 -10.44 20.03 7.02
C SER A 274 -9.55 18.77 7.06
N ILE A 275 -8.35 18.89 7.62
CA ILE A 275 -7.39 17.78 7.80
C ILE A 275 -7.96 16.73 8.75
N LEU A 276 -8.52 17.18 9.88
CA LEU A 276 -9.16 16.29 10.85
C LEU A 276 -10.37 15.57 10.24
N LEU A 277 -11.22 16.30 9.49
CA LEU A 277 -12.36 15.69 8.81
C LEU A 277 -11.92 14.62 7.82
N GLN A 278 -10.92 14.88 6.98
CA GLN A 278 -10.36 13.89 6.06
C GLN A 278 -9.82 12.67 6.82
N THR A 279 -9.10 12.91 7.91
CA THR A 279 -8.56 11.83 8.76
C THR A 279 -9.66 10.97 9.36
N VAL A 280 -10.71 11.61 9.90
CA VAL A 280 -11.85 10.89 10.51
C VAL A 280 -12.57 10.03 9.48
N VAL A 281 -12.83 10.58 8.28
CA VAL A 281 -13.48 9.82 7.20
C VAL A 281 -12.64 8.62 6.79
N MET A 282 -11.34 8.82 6.51
CA MET A 282 -10.45 7.73 6.12
C MET A 282 -10.32 6.67 7.22
N THR A 283 -10.13 7.09 8.45
CA THR A 283 -10.02 6.18 9.60
C THR A 283 -11.31 5.42 9.83
N GLY A 284 -12.46 6.09 9.73
CA GLY A 284 -13.78 5.47 9.90
C GLY A 284 -14.02 4.35 8.87
N VAL A 285 -13.64 4.57 7.62
CA VAL A 285 -13.73 3.53 6.58
C VAL A 285 -12.83 2.33 6.93
N ILE A 286 -11.57 2.59 7.33
CA ILE A 286 -10.64 1.52 7.70
C ILE A 286 -11.15 0.72 8.90
N MET A 287 -11.61 1.40 9.96
CA MET A 287 -12.14 0.76 11.16
C MET A 287 -13.39 -0.06 10.87
N PHE A 288 -14.30 0.47 10.04
CA PHE A 288 -15.49 -0.26 9.63
C PHE A 288 -15.16 -1.54 8.84
N LEU A 289 -14.21 -1.44 7.89
CA LEU A 289 -13.74 -2.59 7.14
C LEU A 289 -13.08 -3.65 8.03
N LEU A 290 -12.30 -3.23 9.02
CA LEU A 290 -11.67 -4.14 9.97
C LEU A 290 -12.71 -4.86 10.82
N ALA A 291 -13.70 -4.14 11.33
CA ALA A 291 -14.81 -4.71 12.09
C ALA A 291 -15.57 -5.78 11.28
N THR A 292 -15.96 -5.43 10.05
CA THR A 292 -16.71 -6.35 9.19
C THR A 292 -15.87 -7.57 8.75
N SER A 293 -14.58 -7.39 8.51
CA SER A 293 -13.65 -8.48 8.17
C SER A 293 -13.45 -9.46 9.35
N SER A 294 -13.49 -8.96 10.59
CA SER A 294 -13.45 -9.83 11.77
C SER A 294 -14.70 -10.72 11.87
N ALA A 295 -15.88 -10.17 11.59
CA ALA A 295 -17.11 -10.97 11.51
C ALA A 295 -17.01 -12.03 10.39
N MET A 296 -16.43 -11.67 9.24
CA MET A 296 -16.22 -12.62 8.14
C MET A 296 -15.23 -13.73 8.53
N SER A 297 -14.09 -13.38 9.13
CA SER A 297 -13.11 -14.36 9.61
C SER A 297 -13.75 -15.37 10.59
N PHE A 298 -14.60 -14.90 11.50
CA PHE A 298 -15.34 -15.76 12.41
C PHE A 298 -16.34 -16.65 11.67
N SER A 299 -17.15 -16.09 10.76
CA SER A 299 -18.08 -16.84 9.91
C SER A 299 -17.39 -17.97 9.15
N MET A 300 -16.24 -17.66 8.53
CA MET A 300 -15.44 -18.64 7.80
C MET A 300 -14.86 -19.72 8.73
N SER A 301 -14.45 -19.35 9.94
CA SER A 301 -13.89 -20.27 10.92
C SER A 301 -14.94 -21.32 11.37
N ILE A 302 -16.14 -20.90 11.71
CA ILE A 302 -17.21 -21.82 12.16
C ILE A 302 -17.75 -22.72 11.05
N THR A 303 -17.61 -22.31 9.80
CA THR A 303 -18.00 -23.08 8.60
C THR A 303 -16.87 -23.90 8.00
N ASN A 304 -15.68 -23.88 8.61
CA ASN A 304 -14.46 -24.58 8.15
C ASN A 304 -14.03 -24.23 6.69
N ILE A 305 -14.43 -23.05 6.18
CA ILE A 305 -14.06 -22.58 4.85
C ILE A 305 -12.53 -22.55 4.65
N PRO A 306 -11.69 -22.03 5.59
CA PRO A 306 -10.24 -21.98 5.38
C PRO A 306 -9.61 -23.36 5.22
N ALA A 307 -10.12 -24.40 5.93
CA ALA A 307 -9.61 -25.75 5.78
C ALA A 307 -9.95 -26.32 4.41
N ALA A 308 -11.21 -26.18 3.97
CA ALA A 308 -11.66 -26.67 2.67
C ALA A 308 -10.91 -25.96 1.50
N LEU A 309 -10.74 -24.65 1.58
CA LEU A 309 -9.94 -23.90 0.59
C LEU A 309 -8.49 -24.34 0.59
N SER A 310 -7.91 -24.57 1.78
CA SER A 310 -6.56 -25.10 1.89
C SER A 310 -6.41 -26.44 1.17
N ASP A 311 -7.33 -27.36 1.41
CA ASP A 311 -7.30 -28.70 0.80
C ASP A 311 -7.51 -28.62 -0.72
N MET A 312 -8.39 -27.75 -1.20
CA MET A 312 -8.57 -27.49 -2.63
C MET A 312 -7.28 -26.95 -3.28
N ILE A 313 -6.67 -25.95 -2.68
CA ILE A 313 -5.45 -25.31 -3.23
C ILE A 313 -4.28 -26.29 -3.18
N LEU A 314 -4.10 -27.04 -2.09
CA LEU A 314 -3.08 -28.07 -1.96
C LEU A 314 -3.35 -29.26 -2.90
N GLY A 315 -4.61 -29.51 -3.25
CA GLY A 315 -5.02 -30.49 -4.26
C GLY A 315 -4.61 -30.14 -5.69
N ILE A 316 -4.38 -28.84 -5.99
CA ILE A 316 -3.91 -28.40 -7.33
C ILE A 316 -2.48 -28.88 -7.57
N SER A 317 -1.60 -28.80 -6.58
CA SER A 317 -0.21 -29.21 -6.68
C SER A 317 0.42 -29.41 -5.30
N ALA A 318 1.27 -30.41 -5.19
CA ALA A 318 2.13 -30.58 -4.00
C ALA A 318 3.35 -29.62 -4.02
N ASN A 319 3.57 -28.91 -5.14
CA ASN A 319 4.74 -28.04 -5.29
C ASN A 319 4.43 -26.63 -4.76
N LYS A 320 5.16 -26.22 -3.70
CA LYS A 320 5.08 -24.89 -3.09
C LYS A 320 5.19 -23.74 -4.11
N LEU A 321 6.08 -23.88 -5.10
CA LEU A 321 6.32 -22.84 -6.10
C LEU A 321 5.10 -22.62 -7.00
N VAL A 322 4.40 -23.70 -7.37
CA VAL A 322 3.16 -23.63 -8.17
C VAL A 322 2.05 -22.96 -7.37
N ILE A 323 1.89 -23.30 -6.09
CA ILE A 323 0.88 -22.69 -5.23
C ILE A 323 1.16 -21.20 -5.02
N LEU A 324 2.41 -20.80 -4.80
CA LEU A 324 2.79 -19.39 -4.71
C LEU A 324 2.45 -18.63 -6.00
N LEU A 325 2.65 -19.24 -7.18
CA LEU A 325 2.27 -18.63 -8.45
C LEU A 325 0.76 -18.44 -8.56
N VAL A 326 -0.02 -19.47 -8.24
CA VAL A 326 -1.49 -19.41 -8.26
C VAL A 326 -2.01 -18.31 -7.35
N ILE A 327 -1.47 -18.21 -6.13
CA ILE A 327 -1.86 -17.15 -5.18
C ILE A 327 -1.40 -15.78 -5.66
N THR A 328 -0.22 -15.66 -6.26
CA THR A 328 0.26 -14.41 -6.88
C THR A 328 -0.68 -13.95 -7.97
N ILE A 329 -1.07 -14.82 -8.90
CA ILE A 329 -2.03 -14.50 -9.97
C ILE A 329 -3.38 -14.10 -9.38
N PHE A 330 -3.87 -14.86 -8.39
CA PHE A 330 -5.11 -14.56 -7.70
C PHE A 330 -5.10 -13.17 -7.06
N LEU A 331 -4.04 -12.83 -6.31
CA LEU A 331 -3.90 -11.53 -5.66
C LEU A 331 -3.75 -10.38 -6.67
N LEU A 332 -3.09 -10.60 -7.82
CA LEU A 332 -3.04 -9.61 -8.89
C LEU A 332 -4.43 -9.31 -9.46
N ILE A 333 -5.24 -10.36 -9.68
CA ILE A 333 -6.62 -10.21 -10.15
C ILE A 333 -7.44 -9.44 -9.11
N ILE A 334 -7.42 -9.87 -7.84
CA ILE A 334 -8.15 -9.21 -6.75
C ILE A 334 -7.75 -7.74 -6.63
N GLY A 335 -6.44 -7.44 -6.64
CA GLY A 335 -5.95 -6.07 -6.54
C GLY A 335 -6.39 -5.15 -7.68
N ALA A 336 -6.68 -5.70 -8.87
CA ALA A 336 -7.21 -4.93 -9.99
C ALA A 336 -8.68 -4.50 -9.80
N PHE A 337 -9.45 -5.22 -8.95
CA PHE A 337 -10.87 -4.96 -8.69
C PHE A 337 -11.15 -4.32 -7.34
N MET A 338 -10.27 -4.50 -6.36
CA MET A 338 -10.45 -4.04 -4.98
C MET A 338 -9.30 -3.14 -4.54
N ASP A 339 -9.61 -2.19 -3.68
CA ASP A 339 -8.58 -1.39 -3.02
C ASP A 339 -7.78 -2.23 -2.02
N ILE A 340 -6.53 -1.81 -1.73
CA ILE A 340 -5.57 -2.58 -0.94
C ILE A 340 -6.04 -2.85 0.50
N GLY A 341 -6.69 -1.88 1.15
CA GLY A 341 -7.15 -2.01 2.53
C GLY A 341 -8.14 -3.16 2.71
N PRO A 342 -9.30 -3.14 2.04
CA PRO A 342 -10.26 -4.24 2.06
C PRO A 342 -9.64 -5.58 1.65
N ALA A 343 -8.82 -5.60 0.61
CA ALA A 343 -8.19 -6.83 0.12
C ALA A 343 -7.29 -7.48 1.17
N ILE A 344 -6.45 -6.71 1.88
CA ILE A 344 -5.63 -7.21 2.99
C ILE A 344 -6.52 -7.84 4.07
N LEU A 345 -7.55 -7.11 4.51
CA LEU A 345 -8.39 -7.54 5.63
C LEU A 345 -9.22 -8.80 5.31
N ILE A 346 -9.64 -8.96 4.06
CA ILE A 346 -10.40 -10.12 3.60
C ILE A 346 -9.50 -11.33 3.39
N PHE A 347 -8.41 -11.16 2.64
CA PHE A 347 -7.64 -12.30 2.15
C PHE A 347 -6.52 -12.76 3.08
N THR A 348 -6.06 -11.92 4.02
CA THR A 348 -5.06 -12.35 5.00
C THR A 348 -5.55 -13.55 5.84
N PRO A 349 -6.71 -13.51 6.51
CA PRO A 349 -7.17 -14.64 7.31
C PRO A 349 -7.50 -15.87 6.47
N ILE A 350 -7.76 -15.73 5.17
CA ILE A 350 -8.01 -16.84 4.24
C ILE A 350 -6.71 -17.52 3.82
N LEU A 351 -5.74 -16.72 3.36
CA LEU A 351 -4.55 -17.23 2.70
C LEU A 351 -3.40 -17.53 3.67
N LEU A 352 -3.30 -16.81 4.78
CA LEU A 352 -2.20 -16.99 5.73
C LEU A 352 -2.13 -18.42 6.32
N PRO A 353 -3.24 -19.08 6.71
CA PRO A 353 -3.20 -20.47 7.16
C PRO A 353 -2.68 -21.44 6.09
N ILE A 354 -2.99 -21.18 4.82
CA ILE A 354 -2.50 -21.98 3.68
C ILE A 354 -1.00 -21.79 3.53
N MET A 355 -0.54 -20.55 3.62
CA MET A 355 0.90 -20.22 3.57
C MET A 355 1.67 -20.83 4.73
N ALA A 356 1.11 -20.84 5.93
CA ALA A 356 1.71 -21.47 7.10
C ALA A 356 1.89 -22.99 6.90
N LYS A 357 0.91 -23.69 6.33
CA LYS A 357 1.03 -25.12 5.98
C LYS A 357 2.15 -25.38 4.95
N LEU A 358 2.44 -24.43 4.08
CA LEU A 358 3.52 -24.50 3.10
C LEU A 358 4.89 -24.06 3.66
N GLY A 359 4.96 -23.71 4.95
CA GLY A 359 6.18 -23.20 5.57
C GLY A 359 6.63 -21.85 4.99
N VAL A 360 5.68 -21.00 4.61
CA VAL A 360 5.95 -19.62 4.20
C VAL A 360 5.87 -18.72 5.43
N ASP A 361 6.92 -17.95 5.66
CA ASP A 361 6.99 -17.02 6.78
C ASP A 361 5.89 -15.93 6.68
N PRO A 362 5.17 -15.60 7.77
CA PRO A 362 4.11 -14.58 7.75
C PRO A 362 4.57 -13.20 7.30
N VAL A 363 5.79 -12.78 7.64
CA VAL A 363 6.35 -11.49 7.19
C VAL A 363 6.57 -11.51 5.68
N HIS A 364 7.18 -12.58 5.18
CA HIS A 364 7.40 -12.76 3.75
C HIS A 364 6.08 -12.74 2.96
N PHE A 365 5.08 -13.49 3.43
CA PHE A 365 3.76 -13.52 2.78
C PHE A 365 3.09 -12.15 2.81
N GLY A 366 3.17 -11.42 3.91
CA GLY A 366 2.62 -10.06 4.02
C GLY A 366 3.21 -9.11 2.98
N ILE A 367 4.51 -9.19 2.76
CA ILE A 367 5.18 -8.37 1.74
C ILE A 367 4.75 -8.78 0.33
N ILE A 368 4.69 -10.08 0.02
CA ILE A 368 4.18 -10.59 -1.26
C ILE A 368 2.76 -10.10 -1.50
N MET A 369 1.88 -10.22 -0.51
CA MET A 369 0.49 -9.83 -0.61
C MET A 369 0.34 -8.33 -0.91
N ILE A 370 0.99 -7.48 -0.12
CA ILE A 370 0.92 -6.03 -0.29
C ILE A 370 1.53 -5.60 -1.62
N TYR A 371 2.63 -6.23 -2.04
CA TYR A 371 3.25 -5.97 -3.34
C TYR A 371 2.30 -6.31 -4.50
N ASN A 372 1.64 -7.47 -4.46
CA ASN A 372 0.64 -7.87 -5.46
C ASN A 372 -0.51 -6.88 -5.54
N LEU A 373 -1.10 -6.55 -4.39
CA LEU A 373 -2.23 -5.63 -4.31
C LEU A 373 -1.83 -4.21 -4.76
N ALA A 374 -0.60 -3.78 -4.48
CA ALA A 374 -0.07 -2.51 -4.96
C ALA A 374 0.04 -2.46 -6.50
N ILE A 375 0.42 -3.56 -7.18
CA ILE A 375 0.32 -3.67 -8.64
C ILE A 375 -1.13 -3.52 -9.09
N GLY A 376 -2.05 -4.15 -8.38
CA GLY A 376 -3.48 -4.07 -8.67
C GLY A 376 -4.00 -2.63 -8.68
N THR A 377 -3.52 -1.75 -7.79
CA THR A 377 -3.95 -0.34 -7.74
C THR A 377 -3.64 0.46 -9.01
N ILE A 378 -2.71 0.01 -9.81
CA ILE A 378 -2.35 0.64 -11.09
C ILE A 378 -2.81 -0.15 -12.31
N THR A 379 -3.54 -1.27 -12.10
CA THR A 379 -3.96 -2.21 -13.15
C THR A 379 -5.46 -2.04 -13.48
N PRO A 380 -5.84 -1.95 -14.78
CA PRO A 380 -7.26 -1.99 -15.17
C PRO A 380 -7.95 -3.28 -14.66
N PRO A 381 -9.26 -3.31 -14.43
CA PRO A 381 -10.26 -2.33 -14.82
C PRO A 381 -10.54 -1.23 -13.79
N VAL A 382 -10.30 -1.46 -12.49
CA VAL A 382 -10.66 -0.47 -11.45
C VAL A 382 -9.47 0.39 -11.05
N GLY A 383 -8.29 -0.17 -10.84
CA GLY A 383 -7.00 0.48 -10.55
C GLY A 383 -7.05 1.93 -10.08
N SER A 384 -7.41 2.18 -8.82
CA SER A 384 -7.63 3.55 -8.28
C SER A 384 -6.44 4.49 -8.56
N GLY A 385 -5.22 4.00 -8.43
CA GLY A 385 -4.00 4.75 -8.72
C GLY A 385 -3.81 5.06 -10.21
N LEU A 386 -4.27 4.18 -11.10
CA LEU A 386 -4.23 4.41 -12.56
C LEU A 386 -5.10 5.61 -12.95
N TYR A 387 -6.36 5.61 -12.53
CA TYR A 387 -7.29 6.70 -12.86
C TYR A 387 -6.90 8.03 -12.23
N VAL A 388 -6.47 8.00 -10.97
CA VAL A 388 -5.98 9.21 -10.29
C VAL A 388 -4.74 9.76 -10.99
N GLY A 389 -3.77 8.92 -11.32
CA GLY A 389 -2.55 9.37 -11.99
C GLY A 389 -2.79 9.89 -13.42
N ALA A 390 -3.72 9.28 -14.17
CA ALA A 390 -4.16 9.77 -15.47
C ALA A 390 -4.85 11.14 -15.37
N SER A 391 -5.74 11.30 -14.39
CA SER A 391 -6.41 12.58 -14.10
C SER A 391 -5.41 13.69 -13.73
N VAL A 392 -4.47 13.40 -12.83
CA VAL A 392 -3.38 14.31 -12.44
C VAL A 392 -2.51 14.69 -13.65
N GLY A 393 -2.22 13.71 -14.50
CA GLY A 393 -1.50 13.91 -15.75
C GLY A 393 -2.29 14.71 -16.79
N LYS A 394 -3.62 14.87 -16.61
CA LYS A 394 -4.54 15.41 -17.62
C LYS A 394 -4.39 14.68 -18.96
N VAL A 395 -4.37 13.36 -18.92
CA VAL A 395 -4.30 12.44 -20.05
C VAL A 395 -5.42 11.40 -19.95
N LYS A 396 -5.81 10.81 -21.06
CA LYS A 396 -6.75 9.69 -21.06
C LYS A 396 -6.04 8.41 -20.57
N VAL A 397 -6.78 7.50 -19.94
CA VAL A 397 -6.23 6.24 -19.45
C VAL A 397 -5.61 5.42 -20.58
N GLU A 398 -6.25 5.42 -21.76
CA GLU A 398 -5.77 4.71 -22.94
C GLU A 398 -4.38 5.18 -23.41
N GLU A 399 -4.09 6.47 -23.24
CA GLU A 399 -2.79 7.06 -23.59
C GLU A 399 -1.67 6.62 -22.65
N VAL A 400 -2.03 6.21 -21.44
CA VAL A 400 -1.09 5.79 -20.39
C VAL A 400 -0.80 4.30 -20.43
N ILE A 401 -1.77 3.46 -20.82
CA ILE A 401 -1.65 1.98 -20.79
C ILE A 401 -0.42 1.50 -21.57
N LYS A 402 -0.26 1.97 -22.82
CA LYS A 402 0.85 1.54 -23.67
C LYS A 402 2.24 1.92 -23.11
N PRO A 403 2.48 3.16 -22.64
CA PRO A 403 3.71 3.50 -21.93
C PRO A 403 3.92 2.76 -20.60
N LEU A 404 2.84 2.29 -19.95
CA LEU A 404 2.90 1.61 -18.65
C LEU A 404 3.32 0.13 -18.79
N LEU A 405 3.10 -0.52 -19.95
CA LEU A 405 3.43 -1.94 -20.16
C LEU A 405 4.87 -2.33 -19.80
N PRO A 406 5.93 -1.59 -20.19
CA PRO A 406 7.29 -1.93 -19.80
C PRO A 406 7.50 -1.88 -18.27
N PHE A 407 6.79 -0.97 -17.58
CA PHE A 407 6.85 -0.88 -16.12
C PHE A 407 6.20 -2.08 -15.46
N TYR A 408 5.04 -2.56 -15.96
CA TYR A 408 4.43 -3.81 -15.48
C TYR A 408 5.42 -4.97 -15.61
N GLY A 409 6.10 -5.10 -16.75
CA GLY A 409 7.09 -6.17 -16.95
C GLY A 409 8.19 -6.14 -15.88
N ALA A 410 8.75 -4.97 -15.57
CA ALA A 410 9.78 -4.83 -14.54
C ALA A 410 9.24 -5.08 -13.13
N ILE A 411 8.07 -4.52 -12.79
CA ILE A 411 7.47 -4.63 -11.46
C ILE A 411 7.02 -6.08 -11.18
N ILE A 412 6.42 -6.75 -12.17
CA ILE A 412 6.06 -8.18 -12.07
C ILE A 412 7.34 -9.04 -11.98
N GLY A 413 8.39 -8.70 -12.72
CA GLY A 413 9.67 -9.38 -12.60
C GLY A 413 10.24 -9.30 -11.19
N VAL A 414 10.20 -8.11 -10.56
CA VAL A 414 10.60 -7.93 -9.16
C VAL A 414 9.66 -8.69 -8.21
N LEU A 415 8.35 -8.70 -8.46
CA LEU A 415 7.38 -9.49 -7.69
C LEU A 415 7.76 -10.98 -7.68
N LEU A 416 8.07 -11.55 -8.85
CA LEU A 416 8.46 -12.96 -8.94
C LEU A 416 9.77 -13.22 -8.20
N LEU A 417 10.76 -12.33 -8.31
CA LEU A 417 12.00 -12.44 -7.54
C LEU A 417 11.73 -12.44 -6.03
N ILE A 418 10.91 -11.51 -5.55
CA ILE A 418 10.53 -11.44 -4.14
C ILE A 418 9.77 -12.71 -3.73
N THR A 419 8.81 -13.17 -4.52
CA THR A 419 7.97 -14.33 -4.19
C THR A 419 8.77 -15.63 -4.05
N TYR A 420 9.77 -15.83 -4.93
CA TYR A 420 10.54 -17.08 -4.95
C TYR A 420 11.84 -17.04 -4.17
N ILE A 421 12.32 -15.87 -3.76
CA ILE A 421 13.55 -15.69 -2.99
C ILE A 421 13.21 -15.00 -1.65
N PRO A 422 12.81 -15.78 -0.60
CA PRO A 422 12.43 -15.23 0.69
C PRO A 422 13.50 -14.35 1.34
N GLU A 423 14.76 -14.65 1.08
CA GLU A 423 15.91 -13.92 1.60
C GLU A 423 15.86 -12.43 1.24
N ILE A 424 15.29 -12.07 0.08
CA ILE A 424 15.17 -10.66 -0.34
C ILE A 424 14.35 -9.86 0.69
N THR A 425 13.29 -10.43 1.21
CA THR A 425 12.40 -9.76 2.17
C THR A 425 12.78 -10.01 3.62
N LEU A 426 13.39 -11.16 3.91
CA LEU A 426 13.71 -11.59 5.27
C LEU A 426 15.16 -11.26 5.67
N PHE A 427 16.04 -10.94 4.72
CA PHE A 427 17.45 -10.61 5.00
C PHE A 427 17.57 -9.45 5.98
N LEU A 428 16.91 -8.32 5.70
CA LEU A 428 17.02 -7.14 6.55
C LEU A 428 16.39 -7.33 7.93
N PRO A 429 15.17 -7.91 8.07
CA PRO A 429 14.62 -8.28 9.38
C PRO A 429 15.53 -9.20 10.21
N ARG A 430 16.13 -10.21 9.60
CA ARG A 430 17.07 -11.13 10.28
C ARG A 430 18.37 -10.42 10.67
N LEU A 431 18.92 -9.61 9.79
CA LEU A 431 20.14 -8.83 10.07
C LEU A 431 19.95 -7.89 11.27
N LEU A 432 18.75 -7.35 11.43
CA LEU A 432 18.40 -6.44 12.53
C LEU A 432 17.95 -7.18 13.81
N GLY A 433 17.86 -8.51 13.78
CA GLY A 433 17.48 -9.31 14.96
C GLY A 433 16.01 -9.13 15.39
N ILE A 434 15.11 -8.77 14.48
CA ILE A 434 13.69 -8.49 14.73
C ILE A 434 12.74 -9.60 14.26
N MET A 435 13.33 -10.75 13.92
CA MET A 435 12.65 -12.01 13.61
C MET A 435 13.21 -13.13 14.46
#